data_266f13abf9d67fa8619fd184b64d7665
#
_entry.id   266f13abf9d67fa8619fd184b64d7665
#
_cell.length_a   1.000
_cell.length_b   1.000
_cell.length_c   1.000
_cell.angle_alpha   90.00
_cell.angle_beta   90.00
_cell.angle_gamma   90.00
#
_symmetry.space_group_name_H-M   'P 1'
#
loop_
_entity.id
_entity.type
_entity.pdbx_description
1 polymer ?
#
loop_
_entity_poly.entity_id
_entity_poly.type
_entity_poly.pdbx_seq_one_letter_code
_entity_poly.pdbx_strand_id
1 'polypeptide(L)'
;MKKRIKFSWCFLMIFIFLPYMQLTAQVIYSSGRYKYFVQSGASKVIKITTTEKYSKQAEKERDSRYKSLEFATLHEVNVDMENKGEWATAGDNVLVWRFKILSPGAISIGLIFTDFELHKGAELYLTNSTGDIFGPLTNKNNKQNKILPVQPLLGDNITLNYFVPNGVEKGSFIISDMARGYKNVFSMLNNFSADTCHIDINCLEGRDWQAEKRAVCKIIINNRELCSGVLLNNTGNNNTPYLLTANHCISSNIDAATSVFFFNYENIKCNVPGPYAETSIASSTLKATTTALDFSLVELSEKPPFWY
;
A
#
# COMPACT_ATOMS: atom_id res chain seq x y z
N MET A 1 -53.98 -12.48 51.86
CA MET A 1 -52.56 -12.38 51.75
C MET A 1 -52.07 -13.00 50.43
N LYS A 2 -51.82 -12.25 49.39
CA LYS A 2 -51.30 -12.75 48.09
C LYS A 2 -49.82 -12.35 47.98
N LYS A 3 -48.90 -13.33 48.02
CA LYS A 3 -47.45 -13.13 47.78
C LYS A 3 -47.21 -12.95 46.29
N ARG A 4 -46.64 -11.80 45.90
CA ARG A 4 -46.13 -11.54 44.54
C ARG A 4 -44.71 -12.09 44.46
N ILE A 5 -44.50 -13.04 43.54
CA ILE A 5 -43.17 -13.55 43.15
C ILE A 5 -42.61 -12.57 42.10
N LYS A 6 -41.46 -11.92 42.41
CA LYS A 6 -40.71 -11.13 41.45
C LYS A 6 -39.77 -12.05 40.66
N PHE A 7 -40.02 -12.21 39.37
CA PHE A 7 -39.10 -12.85 38.44
C PHE A 7 -38.02 -11.81 38.07
N SER A 8 -36.79 -12.08 38.50
CA SER A 8 -35.63 -11.32 38.07
C SER A 8 -35.10 -11.96 36.80
N TRP A 9 -35.20 -11.24 35.67
CA TRP A 9 -34.60 -11.64 34.41
C TRP A 9 -33.13 -11.19 34.40
N CYS A 10 -32.21 -12.14 34.66
CA CYS A 10 -30.79 -11.97 34.35
C CYS A 10 -30.63 -12.16 32.84
N PHE A 11 -30.44 -11.05 32.11
CA PHE A 11 -29.97 -11.10 30.72
C PHE A 11 -28.49 -11.47 30.73
N LEU A 12 -28.21 -12.74 30.36
CA LEU A 12 -26.86 -13.22 30.09
C LEU A 12 -26.45 -12.66 28.71
N MET A 13 -25.69 -11.57 28.68
CA MET A 13 -25.06 -11.11 27.45
C MET A 13 -23.93 -12.08 27.07
N ILE A 14 -24.21 -12.95 26.13
CA ILE A 14 -23.19 -13.76 25.45
C ILE A 14 -22.45 -12.84 24.52
N PHE A 15 -21.25 -12.35 24.94
CA PHE A 15 -20.29 -11.73 24.05
C PHE A 15 -19.73 -12.82 23.11
N ILE A 16 -20.27 -12.90 21.90
CA ILE A 16 -19.66 -13.67 20.83
C ILE A 16 -18.36 -12.95 20.44
N PHE A 17 -17.23 -13.46 20.93
CA PHE A 17 -15.92 -13.09 20.41
C PHE A 17 -15.82 -13.62 18.98
N LEU A 18 -16.22 -12.80 18.00
CA LEU A 18 -15.81 -13.01 16.63
C LEU A 18 -14.29 -12.75 16.56
N PRO A 19 -13.49 -13.71 16.08
CA PRO A 19 -12.10 -13.43 15.84
C PRO A 19 -12.02 -12.34 14.77
N TYR A 20 -11.51 -11.18 15.15
CA TYR A 20 -11.13 -10.15 14.20
C TYR A 20 -10.11 -10.75 13.26
N MET A 21 -10.52 -11.14 12.05
CA MET A 21 -9.60 -11.36 10.95
C MET A 21 -8.93 -10.02 10.67
N GLN A 22 -7.68 -9.88 11.12
CA GLN A 22 -6.86 -8.73 10.74
C GLN A 22 -6.61 -8.81 9.24
N LEU A 23 -7.26 -7.93 8.52
CA LEU A 23 -6.99 -7.70 7.11
C LEU A 23 -5.53 -7.28 6.94
N THR A 24 -4.87 -7.87 5.97
CA THR A 24 -3.49 -7.56 5.57
C THR A 24 -3.43 -6.30 4.68
N ALA A 25 -4.24 -5.31 4.96
CA ALA A 25 -4.10 -4.00 4.34
C ALA A 25 -2.74 -3.40 4.72
N GLN A 26 -2.09 -2.72 3.78
CA GLN A 26 -0.93 -1.89 4.10
C GLN A 26 -1.43 -0.70 4.91
N VAL A 27 -1.33 -0.77 6.24
CA VAL A 27 -1.88 0.24 7.15
C VAL A 27 -0.76 1.00 7.82
N ILE A 28 -0.92 2.32 7.96
CA ILE A 28 -0.04 3.16 8.77
C ILE A 28 -0.43 2.96 10.24
N TYR A 29 0.40 2.28 11.02
CA TYR A 29 0.17 2.05 12.45
C TYR A 29 1.35 2.46 13.32
N SER A 30 1.05 3.04 14.49
CA SER A 30 2.01 3.14 15.59
C SER A 30 1.87 1.94 16.52
N SER A 31 2.70 0.90 16.38
CA SER A 31 2.70 -0.21 17.32
C SER A 31 3.55 0.12 18.58
N GLY A 32 3.13 -0.40 19.74
CA GLY A 32 3.86 -0.17 21.00
C GLY A 32 5.31 -0.69 20.99
N ARG A 33 5.64 -1.68 20.17
CA ARG A 33 6.97 -2.26 20.02
C ARG A 33 7.97 -1.30 19.36
N TYR A 34 7.50 -0.49 18.42
CA TYR A 34 8.34 0.48 17.70
C TYR A 34 8.93 1.58 18.62
N LYS A 35 8.21 2.01 19.67
CA LYS A 35 8.66 3.07 20.58
C LYS A 35 10.00 2.76 21.28
N TYR A 36 10.33 1.49 21.46
CA TYR A 36 11.57 1.09 22.16
C TYR A 36 12.82 1.13 21.27
N PHE A 37 12.68 1.22 19.95
CA PHE A 37 13.78 0.96 19.01
C PHE A 37 14.24 2.18 18.20
N VAL A 38 13.49 3.28 18.20
CA VAL A 38 13.80 4.49 17.42
C VAL A 38 15.02 5.26 17.96
N GLN A 39 15.41 5.03 19.21
CA GLN A 39 16.38 5.90 19.91
C GLN A 39 17.85 5.47 19.82
N SER A 40 18.22 4.35 19.26
CA SER A 40 19.62 3.89 19.32
C SER A 40 20.22 3.59 17.94
N GLY A 41 21.23 4.37 17.58
CA GLY A 41 22.25 4.03 16.61
C GLY A 41 22.16 4.73 15.26
N ALA A 42 23.34 5.04 14.71
CA ALA A 42 23.48 5.49 13.33
C ALA A 42 22.98 4.41 12.37
N SER A 43 22.24 4.80 11.35
CA SER A 43 21.86 3.91 10.27
C SER A 43 22.73 4.19 9.05
N LYS A 44 23.13 3.13 8.35
CA LYS A 44 23.82 3.28 7.06
C LYS A 44 22.88 4.01 6.09
N VAL A 45 23.36 5.07 5.45
CA VAL A 45 22.54 5.96 4.62
C VAL A 45 22.96 5.81 3.16
N ILE A 46 22.00 5.54 2.28
CA ILE A 46 22.16 5.81 0.84
C ILE A 46 21.50 7.16 0.52
N LYS A 47 22.27 8.02 -0.12
CA LYS A 47 21.76 9.29 -0.65
C LYS A 47 21.57 9.17 -2.16
N ILE A 48 20.32 9.32 -2.61
CA ILE A 48 19.96 9.33 -4.02
C ILE A 48 19.68 10.77 -4.42
N THR A 49 20.61 11.37 -5.18
CA THR A 49 20.44 12.70 -5.75
C THR A 49 20.13 12.56 -7.23
N THR A 50 18.99 13.02 -7.65
CA THR A 50 18.66 13.15 -9.09
C THR A 50 19.23 14.46 -9.63
N THR A 51 19.91 14.40 -10.75
CA THR A 51 20.14 15.59 -11.58
C THR A 51 18.81 15.97 -12.24
N GLU A 52 18.44 17.26 -12.20
CA GLU A 52 17.16 17.82 -12.73
C GLU A 52 16.83 17.46 -14.20
N LYS A 53 17.76 16.84 -14.90
CA LYS A 53 17.64 16.46 -16.31
C LYS A 53 16.54 15.41 -16.59
N TYR A 54 16.20 14.55 -15.62
CA TYR A 54 15.25 13.46 -15.82
C TYR A 54 13.78 13.89 -15.76
N SER A 55 13.45 14.93 -14.98
CA SER A 55 12.05 15.34 -14.79
C SER A 55 11.44 16.02 -16.03
N LYS A 56 12.26 16.75 -16.82
CA LYS A 56 11.79 17.49 -18.00
C LYS A 56 11.79 16.66 -19.30
N GLN A 57 12.57 15.61 -19.37
CA GLN A 57 12.68 14.76 -20.56
C GLN A 57 11.58 13.70 -20.59
N ALA A 58 11.19 13.15 -19.46
CA ALA A 58 10.06 12.22 -19.34
C ALA A 58 8.71 12.88 -19.69
N GLU A 59 8.58 14.17 -19.45
CA GLU A 59 7.39 14.94 -19.79
C GLU A 59 7.20 15.18 -21.30
N LYS A 60 8.27 15.09 -22.09
CA LYS A 60 8.29 15.48 -23.51
C LYS A 60 8.07 14.33 -24.50
N GLU A 61 8.27 13.07 -24.07
CA GLU A 61 8.35 11.92 -25.00
C GLU A 61 7.09 11.04 -25.07
N ARG A 62 6.05 11.31 -24.28
CA ARG A 62 4.81 10.52 -24.34
C ARG A 62 3.76 11.14 -25.24
N ASP A 63 3.25 10.33 -26.16
CA ASP A 63 2.07 10.66 -26.98
C ASP A 63 0.93 11.14 -26.08
N SER A 64 0.50 12.38 -26.26
CA SER A 64 -0.43 13.09 -25.40
C SER A 64 -1.82 12.49 -25.28
N ARG A 65 -2.14 11.44 -26.04
CA ARG A 65 -3.45 10.82 -26.11
C ARG A 65 -3.73 9.79 -25.01
N TYR A 66 -2.68 9.24 -24.36
CA TYR A 66 -2.80 8.20 -23.33
C TYR A 66 -1.89 8.47 -22.14
N LYS A 67 -1.97 9.66 -21.56
CA LYS A 67 -1.14 10.01 -20.39
C LYS A 67 -1.75 9.41 -19.12
N SER A 68 -1.16 8.33 -18.63
CA SER A 68 -1.25 8.03 -17.19
C SER A 68 -0.71 9.22 -16.39
N LEU A 69 -1.32 9.51 -15.25
CA LEU A 69 -0.87 10.59 -14.38
C LEU A 69 0.41 10.17 -13.66
N GLU A 70 1.56 10.55 -14.23
CA GLU A 70 2.87 10.28 -13.64
C GLU A 70 3.18 11.30 -12.54
N PHE A 71 3.61 10.82 -11.37
CA PHE A 71 3.91 11.63 -10.18
C PHE A 71 5.30 11.39 -9.59
N ALA A 72 6.02 10.35 -10.04
CA ALA A 72 7.34 9.99 -9.53
C ALA A 72 8.27 9.47 -10.64
N THR A 73 9.56 9.50 -10.38
CA THR A 73 10.61 8.84 -11.18
C THR A 73 11.11 7.61 -10.45
N LEU A 74 11.32 6.52 -11.18
CA LEU A 74 11.84 5.25 -10.65
C LEU A 74 13.36 5.22 -10.76
N HIS A 75 14.02 4.76 -9.69
CA HIS A 75 15.47 4.61 -9.58
C HIS A 75 15.80 3.21 -9.07
N GLU A 76 16.62 2.50 -9.80
CA GLU A 76 17.20 1.24 -9.37
C GLU A 76 18.20 1.50 -8.23
N VAL A 77 18.10 0.79 -7.12
CA VAL A 77 18.93 0.99 -5.93
C VAL A 77 19.66 -0.28 -5.45
N ASN A 78 19.10 -1.45 -5.69
CA ASN A 78 19.67 -2.76 -5.40
C ASN A 78 20.28 -2.87 -3.99
N VAL A 79 19.45 -2.62 -2.97
CA VAL A 79 19.85 -2.72 -1.57
C VAL A 79 19.47 -4.09 -1.04
N ASP A 80 20.45 -4.98 -1.02
CA ASP A 80 20.33 -6.28 -0.39
C ASP A 80 20.57 -6.16 1.13
N MET A 81 19.64 -6.65 1.94
CA MET A 81 19.71 -6.56 3.40
C MET A 81 20.88 -7.38 3.99
N GLU A 82 21.40 -8.38 3.29
CA GLU A 82 22.54 -9.16 3.76
C GLU A 82 23.84 -8.39 3.63
N ASN A 83 23.98 -7.62 2.56
CA ASN A 83 25.22 -6.95 2.20
C ASN A 83 25.24 -5.44 2.54
N LYS A 84 24.07 -4.85 2.78
CA LYS A 84 23.92 -3.43 3.10
C LYS A 84 23.10 -3.24 4.36
N GLY A 85 23.19 -2.05 4.96
CA GLY A 85 22.56 -1.75 6.23
C GLY A 85 23.43 -2.13 7.42
N GLU A 86 22.86 -2.02 8.60
CA GLU A 86 23.54 -2.31 9.86
C GLU A 86 22.69 -3.24 10.72
N TRP A 87 23.31 -4.32 11.18
CA TRP A 87 22.72 -5.23 12.15
C TRP A 87 23.18 -4.87 13.56
N ALA A 88 22.25 -4.78 14.49
CA ALA A 88 22.50 -4.61 15.91
C ALA A 88 21.62 -5.57 16.72
N THR A 89 22.03 -5.82 17.96
CA THR A 89 21.19 -6.57 18.91
C THR A 89 20.54 -5.56 19.87
N ALA A 90 19.23 -5.61 19.99
CA ALA A 90 18.46 -4.86 20.95
C ALA A 90 18.12 -5.72 22.18
N GLY A 91 17.40 -5.15 23.16
CA GLY A 91 16.93 -5.88 24.34
C GLY A 91 16.24 -7.19 23.99
N ASP A 92 16.30 -8.19 24.88
CA ASP A 92 15.74 -9.54 24.70
C ASP A 92 16.34 -10.31 23.51
N ASN A 93 17.59 -10.01 23.12
CA ASN A 93 18.30 -10.62 21.99
C ASN A 93 17.56 -10.51 20.65
N VAL A 94 16.82 -9.44 20.44
CA VAL A 94 16.19 -9.13 19.15
C VAL A 94 17.25 -8.58 18.20
N LEU A 95 17.43 -9.21 17.05
CA LEU A 95 18.25 -8.67 15.97
C LEU A 95 17.47 -7.57 15.25
N VAL A 96 18.13 -6.44 15.01
CA VAL A 96 17.55 -5.30 14.29
C VAL A 96 18.46 -4.92 13.14
N TRP A 97 17.91 -4.97 11.94
CA TRP A 97 18.55 -4.40 10.76
C TRP A 97 18.00 -3.00 10.50
N ARG A 98 18.91 -2.07 10.19
CA ARG A 98 18.57 -0.69 9.87
C ARG A 98 19.19 -0.21 8.59
N PHE A 99 18.38 0.54 7.86
CA PHE A 99 18.82 1.17 6.63
C PHE A 99 18.04 2.46 6.39
N LYS A 100 18.71 3.51 5.91
CA LYS A 100 18.07 4.78 5.59
C LYS A 100 18.28 5.15 4.13
N ILE A 101 17.20 5.50 3.45
CA ILE A 101 17.19 6.07 2.11
C ILE A 101 16.90 7.56 2.25
N LEU A 102 17.75 8.40 1.64
CA LEU A 102 17.60 9.84 1.60
C LEU A 102 17.53 10.30 0.14
N SER A 103 16.46 10.99 -0.23
CA SER A 103 16.24 11.57 -1.56
C SER A 103 15.89 13.05 -1.44
N PRO A 104 16.87 13.95 -1.25
CA PRO A 104 16.63 15.36 -0.97
C PRO A 104 15.69 16.01 -1.98
N GLY A 105 14.67 16.72 -1.47
CA GLY A 105 13.66 17.38 -2.29
C GLY A 105 12.62 16.44 -2.90
N ALA A 106 12.60 15.14 -2.55
CA ALA A 106 11.47 14.30 -2.86
C ALA A 106 10.25 14.70 -2.03
N ILE A 107 9.08 14.66 -2.63
CA ILE A 107 7.80 14.87 -1.95
C ILE A 107 7.33 13.57 -1.30
N SER A 108 7.63 12.45 -1.93
CA SER A 108 7.36 11.11 -1.41
C SER A 108 8.40 10.11 -1.89
N ILE A 109 8.50 8.99 -1.19
CA ILE A 109 9.36 7.86 -1.57
C ILE A 109 8.51 6.59 -1.53
N GLY A 110 8.45 5.87 -2.66
CA GLY A 110 7.92 4.52 -2.76
C GLY A 110 9.04 3.49 -2.89
N LEU A 111 8.83 2.27 -2.41
CA LEU A 111 9.82 1.19 -2.52
C LEU A 111 9.21 -0.03 -3.20
N ILE A 112 10.03 -0.72 -3.99
CA ILE A 112 9.71 -2.04 -4.53
C ILE A 112 10.73 -3.02 -3.95
N PHE A 113 10.23 -4.07 -3.32
CA PHE A 113 11.04 -5.16 -2.83
C PHE A 113 10.95 -6.35 -3.79
N THR A 114 12.08 -6.99 -4.01
CA THR A 114 12.21 -8.30 -4.66
C THR A 114 12.83 -9.30 -3.70
N ASP A 115 12.71 -10.59 -4.00
CA ASP A 115 13.11 -11.68 -3.10
C ASP A 115 12.58 -11.53 -1.67
N PHE A 116 11.39 -10.88 -1.58
CA PHE A 116 10.77 -10.57 -0.30
C PHE A 116 10.19 -11.82 0.34
N GLU A 117 10.81 -12.24 1.43
CA GLU A 117 10.39 -13.38 2.22
C GLU A 117 10.73 -13.15 3.70
N LEU A 118 9.72 -12.90 4.53
CA LEU A 118 9.87 -12.77 5.97
C LEU A 118 9.37 -14.02 6.67
N HIS A 119 10.03 -14.42 7.77
CA HIS A 119 9.58 -15.53 8.59
C HIS A 119 8.59 -15.08 9.66
N LYS A 120 7.77 -16.04 10.11
CA LYS A 120 6.75 -15.76 11.15
C LYS A 120 7.40 -15.24 12.43
N GLY A 121 6.95 -14.09 12.89
CA GLY A 121 7.46 -13.41 14.08
C GLY A 121 8.42 -12.26 13.77
N ALA A 122 9.02 -12.23 12.58
CA ALA A 122 9.80 -11.07 12.11
C ALA A 122 8.87 -9.96 11.62
N GLU A 123 9.30 -8.70 11.79
CA GLU A 123 8.52 -7.50 11.48
C GLU A 123 9.40 -6.43 10.82
N LEU A 124 8.97 -5.91 9.67
CA LEU A 124 9.63 -4.79 9.00
C LEU A 124 8.75 -3.55 9.07
N TYR A 125 9.33 -2.44 9.53
CA TYR A 125 8.69 -1.13 9.60
C TYR A 125 9.43 -0.12 8.75
N LEU A 126 8.69 0.78 8.13
CA LEU A 126 9.21 1.93 7.42
C LEU A 126 8.74 3.20 8.14
N THR A 127 9.66 4.14 8.36
CA THR A 127 9.36 5.44 8.96
C THR A 127 9.79 6.53 7.99
N ASN A 128 8.91 7.51 7.77
CA ASN A 128 9.22 8.67 6.93
C ASN A 128 9.78 9.86 7.74
N SER A 129 10.07 10.96 7.05
CA SER A 129 10.58 12.20 7.67
C SER A 129 9.57 12.93 8.56
N THR A 130 8.28 12.66 8.37
CA THR A 130 7.19 13.25 9.19
C THR A 130 6.92 12.44 10.45
N GLY A 131 7.54 11.27 10.58
CA GLY A 131 7.38 10.38 11.74
C GLY A 131 6.22 9.39 11.57
N ASP A 132 5.60 9.32 10.40
CA ASP A 132 4.60 8.31 10.11
C ASP A 132 5.26 6.93 10.00
N ILE A 133 4.59 5.91 10.50
CA ILE A 133 5.06 4.53 10.53
C ILE A 133 4.18 3.68 9.62
N PHE A 134 4.81 3.00 8.68
CA PHE A 134 4.18 2.03 7.81
C PHE A 134 4.62 0.61 8.21
N GLY A 135 3.67 -0.29 8.34
CA GLY A 135 3.90 -1.68 8.78
C GLY A 135 3.13 -2.03 10.06
N PRO A 136 3.39 -3.19 10.69
CA PRO A 136 4.45 -4.13 10.32
C PRO A 136 4.18 -4.89 9.02
N LEU A 137 5.20 -4.97 8.17
CA LEU A 137 5.25 -6.00 7.14
C LEU A 137 5.76 -7.29 7.79
N THR A 138 5.09 -8.41 7.51
CA THR A 138 5.34 -9.70 8.13
C THR A 138 5.31 -10.81 7.08
N ASN A 139 5.45 -12.05 7.51
CA ASN A 139 5.28 -13.21 6.62
C ASN A 139 3.91 -13.26 5.89
N LYS A 140 2.90 -12.54 6.37
CA LYS A 140 1.59 -12.42 5.70
C LYS A 140 1.66 -11.58 4.41
N ASN A 141 2.68 -10.75 4.29
CA ASN A 141 2.91 -9.91 3.10
C ASN A 141 3.76 -10.63 2.04
N ASN A 142 4.27 -11.84 2.32
CA ASN A 142 4.97 -12.65 1.32
C ASN A 142 4.05 -12.94 0.13
N LYS A 143 4.58 -12.79 -1.07
CA LYS A 143 3.89 -13.08 -2.33
C LYS A 143 4.55 -14.25 -3.05
N GLN A 144 3.81 -15.00 -3.87
CA GLN A 144 4.36 -16.13 -4.63
C GLN A 144 5.50 -15.71 -5.57
N ASN A 145 5.38 -14.52 -6.15
CA ASN A 145 6.39 -13.93 -7.03
C ASN A 145 7.53 -13.22 -6.27
N LYS A 146 7.48 -13.20 -4.93
CA LYS A 146 8.43 -12.53 -4.04
C LYS A 146 8.63 -11.03 -4.33
N ILE A 147 7.66 -10.38 -4.99
CA ILE A 147 7.67 -8.95 -5.26
C ILE A 147 6.64 -8.26 -4.35
N LEU A 148 7.09 -7.28 -3.59
CA LEU A 148 6.22 -6.48 -2.72
C LEU A 148 6.42 -4.99 -3.00
N PRO A 149 5.50 -4.33 -3.69
CA PRO A 149 5.47 -2.88 -3.77
C PRO A 149 4.94 -2.31 -2.45
N VAL A 150 5.64 -1.32 -1.92
CA VAL A 150 5.19 -0.51 -0.78
C VAL A 150 4.76 0.85 -1.30
N GLN A 151 3.55 1.24 -0.94
CA GLN A 151 2.98 2.53 -1.36
C GLN A 151 3.92 3.69 -1.05
N PRO A 152 3.88 4.81 -1.80
CA PRO A 152 4.66 5.99 -1.49
C PRO A 152 4.35 6.53 -0.10
N LEU A 153 5.38 6.89 0.66
CA LEU A 153 5.31 7.57 1.94
C LEU A 153 5.77 9.01 1.76
N LEU A 154 5.10 9.96 2.41
CA LEU A 154 5.44 11.39 2.34
C LEU A 154 6.84 11.67 2.88
N GLY A 155 7.52 12.63 2.27
CA GLY A 155 8.81 13.14 2.69
C GLY A 155 9.97 12.67 1.82
N ASP A 156 11.15 13.13 2.17
CA ASP A 156 12.39 12.98 1.42
C ASP A 156 13.34 11.92 1.98
N ASN A 157 12.92 11.21 3.01
CA ASN A 157 13.67 10.06 3.54
C ASN A 157 12.76 8.99 4.12
N ILE A 158 13.24 7.75 4.06
CA ILE A 158 12.64 6.58 4.70
C ILE A 158 13.71 5.85 5.49
N THR A 159 13.39 5.48 6.72
CA THR A 159 14.18 4.58 7.54
C THR A 159 13.47 3.25 7.65
N LEU A 160 14.15 2.17 7.27
CA LEU A 160 13.68 0.81 7.44
C LEU A 160 14.22 0.24 8.75
N ASN A 161 13.37 -0.45 9.50
CA ASN A 161 13.73 -1.16 10.73
C ASN A 161 13.15 -2.57 10.64
N TYR A 162 14.00 -3.58 10.51
CA TYR A 162 13.61 -4.98 10.43
C TYR A 162 14.00 -5.69 11.72
N PHE A 163 13.01 -6.22 12.43
CA PHE A 163 13.14 -6.87 13.73
C PHE A 163 13.00 -8.38 13.58
N VAL A 164 13.99 -9.10 14.06
CA VAL A 164 14.03 -10.57 14.08
C VAL A 164 14.16 -11.02 15.54
N PRO A 165 13.08 -11.49 16.17
CA PRO A 165 13.14 -12.01 17.54
C PRO A 165 14.10 -13.20 17.68
N ASN A 166 14.60 -13.42 18.90
CA ASN A 166 15.43 -14.59 19.18
C ASN A 166 14.72 -15.88 18.81
N GLY A 167 15.44 -16.79 18.14
CA GLY A 167 14.91 -18.07 17.66
C GLY A 167 14.08 -17.98 16.36
N VAL A 168 13.92 -16.80 15.78
CA VAL A 168 13.32 -16.63 14.47
C VAL A 168 14.41 -16.54 13.40
N GLU A 169 14.24 -17.26 12.28
CA GLU A 169 15.16 -17.15 11.15
C GLU A 169 15.05 -15.77 10.50
N LYS A 170 16.18 -15.25 10.02
CA LYS A 170 16.20 -14.06 9.19
C LYS A 170 15.50 -14.37 7.87
N GLY A 171 14.58 -13.52 7.47
CA GLY A 171 14.08 -13.55 6.10
C GLY A 171 15.09 -12.96 5.12
N SER A 172 14.63 -12.72 3.90
CA SER A 172 15.41 -12.04 2.85
C SER A 172 14.56 -10.97 2.18
N PHE A 173 15.20 -9.93 1.70
CA PHE A 173 14.64 -8.98 0.75
C PHE A 173 15.73 -8.13 0.10
N ILE A 174 15.44 -7.71 -1.11
CA ILE A 174 16.22 -6.70 -1.84
C ILE A 174 15.28 -5.52 -2.09
N ILE A 175 15.70 -4.31 -1.76
CA ILE A 175 15.03 -3.11 -2.26
C ILE A 175 15.57 -2.91 -3.68
N SER A 176 14.81 -3.33 -4.68
CA SER A 176 15.23 -3.25 -6.07
C SER A 176 15.15 -1.81 -6.57
N ASP A 177 14.04 -1.13 -6.26
CA ASP A 177 13.75 0.19 -6.81
C ASP A 177 13.21 1.14 -5.74
N MET A 178 13.51 2.42 -5.96
CA MET A 178 12.95 3.54 -5.23
C MET A 178 12.26 4.50 -6.20
N ALA A 179 11.01 4.81 -5.94
CA ALA A 179 10.29 5.87 -6.65
C ALA A 179 10.44 7.19 -5.90
N ARG A 180 10.96 8.22 -6.57
CA ARG A 180 11.08 9.58 -6.08
C ARG A 180 9.90 10.42 -6.56
N GLY A 181 8.98 10.73 -5.68
CA GLY A 181 7.82 11.59 -5.97
C GLY A 181 8.22 13.04 -6.16
N TYR A 182 7.80 13.64 -7.26
CA TYR A 182 7.97 15.06 -7.59
C TYR A 182 6.63 15.81 -7.64
N LYS A 183 5.52 15.08 -7.63
CA LYS A 183 4.17 15.64 -7.43
C LYS A 183 3.60 15.06 -6.13
N ASN A 184 2.89 15.88 -5.37
CA ASN A 184 2.24 15.42 -4.15
C ASN A 184 0.96 14.65 -4.51
N VAL A 185 1.09 13.35 -4.71
CA VAL A 185 -0.04 12.47 -5.00
C VAL A 185 -1.08 12.47 -3.87
N PHE A 186 -0.65 12.73 -2.64
CA PHE A 186 -1.54 12.79 -1.47
C PHE A 186 -2.25 14.14 -1.34
N SER A 187 -1.62 15.27 -1.70
CA SER A 187 -2.33 16.56 -1.77
C SER A 187 -3.20 16.67 -3.02
N MET A 188 -2.82 15.99 -4.09
CA MET A 188 -3.72 15.76 -5.21
C MET A 188 -5.00 15.05 -4.74
N LEU A 189 -4.92 14.27 -3.68
CA LEU A 189 -6.03 13.58 -3.05
C LEU A 189 -6.84 14.49 -2.12
N ASN A 190 -6.16 15.43 -1.45
CA ASN A 190 -6.80 16.38 -0.52
C ASN A 190 -7.22 17.70 -1.18
N ASN A 191 -6.61 18.07 -2.32
CA ASN A 191 -6.81 19.33 -3.02
C ASN A 191 -7.23 19.16 -4.49
N PHE A 192 -7.53 17.93 -4.95
CA PHE A 192 -8.38 17.85 -6.12
C PHE A 192 -9.75 18.42 -5.68
N SER A 193 -9.86 19.71 -5.80
CA SER A 193 -11.12 20.20 -6.25
C SER A 193 -11.34 19.48 -7.58
N ALA A 194 -12.06 18.35 -7.52
CA ALA A 194 -12.74 17.81 -8.67
C ALA A 194 -13.23 19.01 -9.42
N ASP A 195 -12.91 19.10 -10.70
CA ASP A 195 -13.39 20.20 -11.53
C ASP A 195 -14.86 20.38 -11.19
N THR A 196 -15.36 21.62 -11.16
CA THR A 196 -16.73 21.92 -10.70
C THR A 196 -17.82 21.07 -11.36
N CYS A 197 -17.46 20.33 -12.43
CA CYS A 197 -18.33 19.38 -13.13
C CYS A 197 -18.28 17.95 -12.57
N HIS A 198 -17.36 17.61 -11.68
CA HIS A 198 -17.28 16.27 -11.08
C HIS A 198 -18.15 16.21 -9.83
N ILE A 199 -19.06 15.24 -9.79
CA ILE A 199 -19.92 14.96 -8.65
C ILE A 199 -19.26 13.89 -7.79
N ASP A 200 -19.08 14.19 -6.50
CA ASP A 200 -18.57 13.24 -5.52
C ASP A 200 -19.59 12.10 -5.32
N ILE A 201 -19.10 10.88 -5.30
CA ILE A 201 -19.91 9.67 -5.12
C ILE A 201 -20.75 9.69 -3.82
N ASN A 202 -20.34 10.45 -2.82
CA ASN A 202 -21.04 10.62 -1.55
C ASN A 202 -21.99 11.83 -1.53
N CYS A 203 -22.21 12.49 -2.68
CA CYS A 203 -23.29 13.44 -2.89
C CYS A 203 -24.64 12.73 -3.17
N LEU A 204 -25.71 13.51 -3.22
CA LEU A 204 -27.07 12.99 -3.41
C LEU A 204 -27.21 12.17 -4.70
N GLU A 205 -26.55 12.64 -5.76
CA GLU A 205 -26.54 12.02 -7.09
C GLU A 205 -25.86 10.63 -7.09
N GLY A 206 -24.91 10.43 -6.17
CA GLY A 206 -24.22 9.13 -6.00
C GLY A 206 -24.98 8.11 -5.14
N ARG A 207 -26.15 8.47 -4.61
CA ARG A 207 -26.91 7.62 -3.66
C ARG A 207 -27.22 6.23 -4.21
N ASP A 208 -27.55 6.11 -5.46
CA ASP A 208 -27.98 4.87 -6.08
C ASP A 208 -26.79 4.01 -6.56
N TRP A 209 -25.53 4.49 -6.41
CA TRP A 209 -24.29 3.84 -6.85
C TRP A 209 -23.43 3.34 -5.69
N GLN A 210 -24.00 3.23 -4.49
CA GLN A 210 -23.24 2.88 -3.29
C GLN A 210 -22.77 1.41 -3.25
N ALA A 211 -23.36 0.53 -4.04
CA ALA A 211 -22.90 -0.85 -4.20
C ALA A 211 -21.72 -0.91 -5.18
N GLU A 212 -21.87 -0.27 -6.34
CA GLU A 212 -20.91 -0.29 -7.45
C GLU A 212 -19.60 0.41 -7.09
N LYS A 213 -19.64 1.50 -6.33
CA LYS A 213 -18.42 2.23 -5.91
C LYS A 213 -17.42 1.35 -5.16
N ARG A 214 -17.91 0.31 -4.46
CA ARG A 214 -17.04 -0.61 -3.71
C ARG A 214 -16.15 -1.46 -4.61
N ALA A 215 -16.57 -1.69 -5.85
CA ALA A 215 -15.78 -2.42 -6.83
C ALA A 215 -14.68 -1.57 -7.47
N VAL A 216 -14.76 -0.23 -7.34
CA VAL A 216 -13.81 0.69 -7.97
C VAL A 216 -12.60 0.90 -7.07
N CYS A 217 -11.42 0.89 -7.69
CA CYS A 217 -10.17 1.20 -6.98
C CYS A 217 -9.30 2.19 -7.74
N LYS A 218 -8.47 2.91 -7.00
CA LYS A 218 -7.30 3.61 -7.51
C LYS A 218 -6.14 2.62 -7.61
N ILE A 219 -5.32 2.73 -8.65
CA ILE A 219 -4.13 1.90 -8.84
C ILE A 219 -2.90 2.80 -8.86
N ILE A 220 -1.87 2.43 -8.10
CA ILE A 220 -0.52 2.98 -8.23
C ILE A 220 0.35 1.91 -8.89
N ILE A 221 0.88 2.19 -10.08
CA ILE A 221 1.71 1.28 -10.86
C ILE A 221 3.17 1.69 -10.71
N ASN A 222 4.05 0.73 -10.41
CA ASN A 222 5.50 0.95 -10.25
C ASN A 222 5.85 2.10 -9.28
N ASN A 223 4.97 2.41 -8.31
CA ASN A 223 5.07 3.58 -7.45
C ASN A 223 5.24 4.93 -8.21
N ARG A 224 4.85 4.99 -9.48
CA ARG A 224 5.12 6.10 -10.38
C ARG A 224 3.88 6.69 -11.03
N GLU A 225 2.90 5.88 -11.37
CA GLU A 225 1.75 6.25 -12.20
C GLU A 225 0.44 5.95 -11.50
N LEU A 226 -0.59 6.76 -11.78
CA LEU A 226 -1.95 6.59 -11.27
C LEU A 226 -2.88 6.10 -12.36
N CYS A 227 -3.69 5.11 -12.00
CA CYS A 227 -4.78 4.61 -12.81
C CYS A 227 -5.99 4.26 -11.93
N SER A 228 -7.05 3.76 -12.58
CA SER A 228 -8.23 3.22 -11.93
C SER A 228 -8.55 1.83 -12.45
N GLY A 229 -9.27 1.06 -11.66
CA GLY A 229 -9.75 -0.26 -12.06
C GLY A 229 -11.05 -0.61 -11.38
N VAL A 230 -11.67 -1.70 -11.84
CA VAL A 230 -12.93 -2.19 -11.29
C VAL A 230 -12.88 -3.70 -11.13
N LEU A 231 -13.33 -4.18 -9.95
CA LEU A 231 -13.51 -5.62 -9.70
C LEU A 231 -14.58 -6.19 -10.61
N LEU A 232 -14.33 -7.38 -11.12
CA LEU A 232 -15.27 -8.13 -11.93
C LEU A 232 -15.63 -9.44 -11.24
N ASN A 233 -16.90 -9.77 -11.30
CA ASN A 233 -17.35 -11.11 -10.97
C ASN A 233 -17.11 -12.07 -12.15
N ASN A 234 -17.00 -13.35 -11.87
CA ASN A 234 -16.87 -14.37 -12.91
C ASN A 234 -18.09 -15.31 -12.92
N THR A 235 -18.27 -16.03 -14.00
CA THR A 235 -19.40 -16.96 -14.18
C THR A 235 -19.39 -18.12 -13.19
N GLY A 236 -18.22 -18.43 -12.61
CA GLY A 236 -18.06 -19.49 -11.61
C GLY A 236 -18.46 -19.05 -10.19
N ASN A 237 -18.72 -17.77 -9.95
CA ASN A 237 -19.07 -17.20 -8.63
C ASN A 237 -18.16 -17.67 -7.48
N ASN A 238 -16.87 -17.86 -7.78
CA ASN A 238 -15.89 -18.39 -6.82
C ASN A 238 -15.13 -17.30 -6.05
N ASN A 239 -15.54 -16.03 -6.21
CA ASN A 239 -14.91 -14.87 -5.61
C ASN A 239 -13.41 -14.73 -5.94
N THR A 240 -12.98 -15.18 -7.11
CA THR A 240 -11.63 -14.87 -7.61
C THR A 240 -11.56 -13.38 -7.87
N PRO A 241 -10.59 -12.65 -7.29
CA PRO A 241 -10.56 -11.20 -7.30
C PRO A 241 -10.00 -10.67 -8.65
N TYR A 242 -10.77 -10.85 -9.72
CA TYR A 242 -10.44 -10.27 -11.01
C TYR A 242 -10.70 -8.77 -11.02
N LEU A 243 -9.77 -8.03 -11.61
CA LEU A 243 -9.86 -6.58 -11.75
C LEU A 243 -9.54 -6.20 -13.19
N LEU A 244 -10.42 -5.39 -13.76
CA LEU A 244 -10.27 -4.82 -15.09
C LEU A 244 -9.67 -3.43 -15.00
N THR A 245 -8.66 -3.17 -15.82
CA THR A 245 -8.05 -1.86 -16.03
C THR A 245 -7.64 -1.69 -17.48
N ALA A 246 -6.96 -0.60 -17.83
CA ALA A 246 -6.47 -0.35 -19.17
C ALA A 246 -5.10 -1.01 -19.43
N ASN A 247 -4.81 -1.35 -20.69
CA ASN A 247 -3.49 -1.84 -21.11
C ASN A 247 -2.39 -0.79 -20.91
N HIS A 248 -2.70 0.49 -21.17
CA HIS A 248 -1.73 1.56 -20.93
C HIS A 248 -1.40 1.76 -19.43
N CYS A 249 -2.19 1.19 -18.51
CA CYS A 249 -1.93 1.15 -17.08
C CYS A 249 -1.08 -0.07 -16.70
N ILE A 250 -1.54 -1.27 -17.04
CA ILE A 250 -0.86 -2.53 -16.73
C ILE A 250 -0.68 -3.31 -18.02
N SER A 251 0.52 -3.26 -18.59
CA SER A 251 0.84 -3.89 -19.87
C SER A 251 1.65 -5.18 -19.74
N SER A 252 2.23 -5.42 -18.56
CA SER A 252 3.16 -6.52 -18.33
C SER A 252 2.94 -7.21 -16.98
N ASN A 253 3.55 -8.40 -16.82
CA ASN A 253 3.56 -9.09 -15.54
C ASN A 253 4.28 -8.28 -14.44
N ILE A 254 5.28 -7.49 -14.80
CA ILE A 254 5.99 -6.63 -13.85
C ILE A 254 5.08 -5.50 -13.41
N ASP A 255 4.38 -4.81 -14.31
CA ASP A 255 3.41 -3.78 -13.91
C ASP A 255 2.35 -4.34 -12.97
N ALA A 256 1.82 -5.54 -13.27
CA ALA A 256 0.85 -6.21 -12.41
C ALA A 256 1.44 -6.53 -11.02
N ALA A 257 2.66 -7.06 -10.97
CA ALA A 257 3.32 -7.45 -9.73
C ALA A 257 3.70 -6.25 -8.84
N THR A 258 4.00 -5.10 -9.45
CA THR A 258 4.45 -3.88 -8.76
C THR A 258 3.33 -2.85 -8.55
N SER A 259 2.08 -3.24 -8.79
CA SER A 259 0.90 -2.39 -8.57
C SER A 259 0.37 -2.50 -7.15
N VAL A 260 -0.15 -1.38 -6.63
CA VAL A 260 -0.91 -1.30 -5.37
C VAL A 260 -2.31 -0.79 -5.67
N PHE A 261 -3.32 -1.50 -5.19
CA PHE A 261 -4.74 -1.27 -5.46
C PHE A 261 -5.41 -0.72 -4.20
N PHE A 262 -6.01 0.46 -4.27
CA PHE A 262 -6.63 1.16 -3.15
C PHE A 262 -8.14 1.19 -3.33
N PHE A 263 -8.85 0.52 -2.44
CA PHE A 263 -10.31 0.50 -2.36
C PHE A 263 -10.80 1.52 -1.32
N ASN A 264 -12.06 1.92 -1.38
CA ASN A 264 -12.65 2.98 -0.55
C ASN A 264 -11.90 4.32 -0.62
N TYR A 265 -11.30 4.60 -1.77
CA TYR A 265 -10.61 5.84 -1.99
C TYR A 265 -11.60 6.93 -2.40
N GLU A 266 -12.27 7.53 -1.43
CA GLU A 266 -13.37 8.48 -1.61
C GLU A 266 -13.44 9.50 -0.47
N ASN A 267 -14.09 10.62 -0.68
CA ASN A 267 -14.40 11.57 0.39
C ASN A 267 -15.33 10.93 1.42
N ILE A 268 -15.21 11.31 2.70
CA ILE A 268 -16.10 10.77 3.76
C ILE A 268 -17.55 11.23 3.64
N LYS A 269 -17.79 12.38 3.01
CA LYS A 269 -19.10 12.97 2.70
C LYS A 269 -18.96 13.77 1.42
N CYS A 270 -20.11 14.17 0.85
CA CYS A 270 -20.15 15.04 -0.30
C CYS A 270 -19.25 16.28 -0.12
N ASN A 271 -18.24 16.41 -0.96
CA ASN A 271 -17.24 17.49 -0.97
C ASN A 271 -16.50 17.72 0.36
N VAL A 272 -16.49 16.74 1.24
CA VAL A 272 -15.75 16.80 2.51
C VAL A 272 -14.59 15.80 2.49
N PRO A 273 -13.34 16.27 2.28
CA PRO A 273 -12.17 15.44 2.41
C PRO A 273 -12.08 14.89 3.83
N GLY A 274 -11.56 13.69 3.98
CA GLY A 274 -11.41 13.10 5.30
C GLY A 274 -10.34 12.04 5.35
N PRO A 275 -10.08 11.47 6.54
CA PRO A 275 -9.29 10.27 6.62
C PRO A 275 -10.01 9.17 5.85
N TYR A 276 -9.40 8.72 4.79
CA TYR A 276 -9.93 7.65 3.96
C TYR A 276 -9.83 6.32 4.72
N ALA A 277 -10.92 5.56 4.75
CA ALA A 277 -10.90 4.18 5.22
C ALA A 277 -10.35 3.26 4.11
N GLU A 278 -9.16 3.60 3.61
CA GLU A 278 -8.53 2.89 2.51
C GLU A 278 -8.19 1.46 2.90
N THR A 279 -8.45 0.53 2.00
CA THR A 279 -7.88 -0.80 2.03
C THR A 279 -6.99 -0.96 0.81
N SER A 280 -5.72 -1.29 1.01
CA SER A 280 -4.80 -1.51 -0.10
C SER A 280 -4.40 -2.98 -0.24
N ILE A 281 -4.28 -3.42 -1.49
CA ILE A 281 -3.77 -4.75 -1.86
C ILE A 281 -2.53 -4.52 -2.72
N ALA A 282 -1.42 -5.15 -2.34
CA ALA A 282 -0.17 -5.09 -3.07
C ALA A 282 -0.03 -6.30 -3.98
N SER A 283 0.41 -6.07 -5.22
CA SER A 283 0.70 -7.10 -6.22
C SER A 283 -0.54 -7.75 -6.83
N SER A 284 -0.42 -8.15 -8.08
CA SER A 284 -1.41 -8.92 -8.84
C SER A 284 -0.71 -9.77 -9.90
N THR A 285 -1.46 -10.61 -10.57
CA THR A 285 -1.00 -11.43 -11.70
C THR A 285 -1.77 -11.03 -12.96
N LEU A 286 -1.07 -10.73 -14.04
CA LEU A 286 -1.69 -10.42 -15.33
C LEU A 286 -2.32 -11.70 -15.90
N LYS A 287 -3.59 -11.64 -16.29
CA LYS A 287 -4.34 -12.76 -16.89
C LYS A 287 -4.55 -12.58 -18.39
N ALA A 288 -4.88 -11.37 -18.80
CA ALA A 288 -5.08 -11.04 -20.21
C ALA A 288 -4.82 -9.55 -20.42
N THR A 289 -4.29 -9.21 -21.59
CA THR A 289 -4.08 -7.82 -21.97
C THR A 289 -4.06 -7.68 -23.49
N THR A 290 -4.46 -6.53 -24.00
CA THR A 290 -4.30 -6.18 -25.41
C THR A 290 -4.27 -4.67 -25.61
N THR A 291 -3.32 -4.22 -26.41
CA THR A 291 -3.21 -2.82 -26.82
C THR A 291 -4.31 -2.39 -27.76
N ALA A 292 -4.82 -3.32 -28.60
CA ALA A 292 -5.82 -3.01 -29.62
C ALA A 292 -7.16 -2.54 -29.02
N LEU A 293 -7.53 -3.04 -27.86
CA LEU A 293 -8.75 -2.68 -27.13
C LEU A 293 -8.46 -1.96 -25.81
N ASP A 294 -7.20 -1.67 -25.56
CA ASP A 294 -6.71 -0.98 -24.36
C ASP A 294 -7.29 -1.54 -23.06
N PHE A 295 -7.29 -2.87 -22.88
CA PHE A 295 -7.69 -3.47 -21.61
C PHE A 295 -6.63 -4.40 -21.03
N SER A 296 -6.65 -4.53 -19.70
CA SER A 296 -5.94 -5.56 -18.96
C SER A 296 -6.81 -6.14 -17.85
N LEU A 297 -6.79 -7.47 -17.76
CA LEU A 297 -7.39 -8.23 -16.68
C LEU A 297 -6.28 -8.76 -15.78
N VAL A 298 -6.36 -8.44 -14.50
CA VAL A 298 -5.45 -8.95 -13.48
C VAL A 298 -6.21 -9.72 -12.40
N GLU A 299 -5.53 -10.64 -11.73
CA GLU A 299 -6.00 -11.28 -10.51
C GLU A 299 -5.21 -10.72 -9.34
N LEU A 300 -5.88 -10.08 -8.38
CA LEU A 300 -5.26 -9.52 -7.19
C LEU A 300 -4.62 -10.64 -6.35
N SER A 301 -3.52 -10.35 -5.67
CA SER A 301 -2.81 -11.32 -4.82
C SER A 301 -3.62 -11.76 -3.59
N GLU A 302 -4.62 -10.99 -3.21
CA GLU A 302 -5.49 -11.21 -2.05
C GLU A 302 -6.92 -10.83 -2.42
N LYS A 303 -7.89 -11.47 -1.75
CA LYS A 303 -9.29 -11.06 -1.88
C LYS A 303 -9.49 -9.74 -1.16
N PRO A 304 -10.15 -8.77 -1.78
CA PRO A 304 -10.64 -7.60 -1.06
C PRO A 304 -11.52 -8.02 0.12
N PRO A 305 -11.71 -7.16 1.13
CA PRO A 305 -12.65 -7.44 2.20
C PRO A 305 -14.04 -7.80 1.67
N PHE A 306 -14.75 -8.66 2.39
CA PHE A 306 -16.03 -9.25 1.95
C PHE A 306 -17.16 -8.24 1.66
N TRP A 307 -17.00 -6.98 2.01
CA TRP A 307 -17.96 -5.90 1.70
C TRP A 307 -17.74 -5.24 0.33
N TYR A 308 -16.81 -5.74 -0.45
CA TYR A 308 -16.59 -5.34 -1.84
C TYR A 308 -17.26 -6.29 -2.82
#